data_9895e9b78f643c498f4fc0bfd12d7ab6
#
_entry.id   9895e9b78f643c498f4fc0bfd12d7ab6
#
_cell.length_a   1.000
_cell.length_b   1.000
_cell.length_c   1.000
_cell.angle_alpha   90.00
_cell.angle_beta   90.00
_cell.angle_gamma   90.00
#
_symmetry.space_group_name_H-M   'P 1'
#
loop_
_entity.id
_entity.type
_entity.pdbx_description
1 polymer ?
#
loop_
_entity_poly.entity_id
_entity_poly.type
_entity_poly.pdbx_seq_one_letter_code
_entity_poly.pdbx_strand_id
1 'polypeptide(L)'
;MDYKTPLLRSISAVNKAATDVCRYFDKSVERVYSYLGWEQEFFLIDDSLYSARPDLVQTGRTMMGHEAAKNQQLDDHYFGAIPSRVLAFMKDLEYECLRLGIPLKTRHNEVAPNQFEVAPIYEEANLANDHNQLLITVMHQVATRHNLRVLLHEKPFKGVNGSGKHNNWSLGTDAGVNLLSPGKTAFENLQFITFLVNVIAAVYRHNGLLKASVMSATNEQRLGAGEAPPAIISTFLGTQVSSVLDKIASSHGDTDIRFDAKNAFRMSGLSQIPSLLLDNTD
;
A
#
# COMPACT_ATOMS: atom_id res chain seq x y z
N MET A 1 -11.61 23.65 1.66
CA MET A 1 -11.40 22.72 0.52
C MET A 1 -12.06 21.40 0.86
N ASP A 2 -12.81 20.85 -0.05
CA ASP A 2 -13.46 19.55 0.16
C ASP A 2 -12.45 18.42 -0.14
N TYR A 3 -12.01 17.72 0.89
CA TYR A 3 -11.03 16.62 0.76
C TYR A 3 -11.59 15.34 0.16
N LYS A 4 -12.91 15.14 0.22
CA LYS A 4 -13.56 13.89 -0.26
C LYS A 4 -13.91 13.93 -1.73
N THR A 5 -14.26 15.08 -2.28
CA THR A 5 -14.73 15.18 -3.68
C THR A 5 -13.73 14.63 -4.70
N PRO A 6 -12.40 14.87 -4.62
CA PRO A 6 -11.46 14.28 -5.57
C PRO A 6 -11.49 12.75 -5.56
N LEU A 7 -11.50 12.13 -4.38
CA LEU A 7 -11.56 10.67 -4.23
C LEU A 7 -12.88 10.11 -4.80
N LEU A 8 -14.02 10.67 -4.41
CA LEU A 8 -15.33 10.19 -4.86
C LEU A 8 -15.52 10.36 -6.38
N ARG A 9 -15.03 11.45 -6.95
CA ARG A 9 -15.07 11.66 -8.42
C ARG A 9 -14.17 10.69 -9.15
N SER A 10 -12.97 10.41 -8.65
CA SER A 10 -12.07 9.44 -9.26
C SER A 10 -12.63 8.02 -9.20
N ILE A 11 -13.20 7.60 -8.06
CA ILE A 11 -13.89 6.31 -7.92
C ILE A 11 -15.04 6.20 -8.93
N SER A 12 -15.87 7.24 -9.06
CA SER A 12 -16.97 7.26 -10.02
C SER A 12 -16.48 7.17 -11.47
N ALA A 13 -15.41 7.89 -11.81
CA ALA A 13 -14.83 7.88 -13.16
C ALA A 13 -14.23 6.51 -13.51
N VAL A 14 -13.48 5.91 -12.59
CA VAL A 14 -12.91 4.56 -12.76
C VAL A 14 -14.01 3.52 -12.88
N ASN A 15 -15.02 3.56 -11.99
CA ASN A 15 -16.16 2.65 -12.06
C ASN A 15 -16.81 2.69 -13.45
N LYS A 16 -17.14 3.87 -13.96
CA LYS A 16 -17.76 4.02 -15.28
C LYS A 16 -16.89 3.43 -16.39
N ALA A 17 -15.63 3.86 -16.48
CA ALA A 17 -14.72 3.40 -17.52
C ALA A 17 -14.45 1.89 -17.45
N ALA A 18 -14.22 1.37 -16.25
CA ALA A 18 -13.93 -0.05 -16.05
C ALA A 18 -15.15 -0.93 -16.33
N THR A 19 -16.35 -0.51 -15.93
CA THR A 19 -17.59 -1.24 -16.23
C THR A 19 -17.84 -1.32 -17.73
N ASP A 20 -17.63 -0.23 -18.46
CA ASP A 20 -17.76 -0.22 -19.91
C ASP A 20 -16.81 -1.23 -20.57
N VAL A 21 -15.58 -1.33 -20.12
CA VAL A 21 -14.60 -2.33 -20.59
C VAL A 21 -15.00 -3.74 -20.18
N CYS A 22 -15.39 -3.97 -18.90
CA CYS A 22 -15.77 -5.29 -18.42
C CYS A 22 -16.92 -5.90 -19.22
N ARG A 23 -17.86 -5.11 -19.69
CA ARG A 23 -19.01 -5.58 -20.48
C ARG A 23 -18.66 -6.18 -21.84
N TYR A 24 -17.44 -5.98 -22.36
CA TYR A 24 -16.93 -6.74 -23.50
C TYR A 24 -16.61 -8.20 -23.12
N PHE A 25 -16.29 -8.45 -21.86
CA PHE A 25 -15.92 -9.76 -21.35
C PHE A 25 -17.11 -10.45 -20.67
N ASP A 26 -17.85 -9.70 -19.86
CA ASP A 26 -19.04 -10.19 -19.17
C ASP A 26 -20.12 -9.09 -19.13
N LYS A 27 -21.20 -9.31 -19.84
CA LYS A 27 -22.32 -8.37 -19.95
C LYS A 27 -23.10 -8.19 -18.66
N SER A 28 -22.95 -9.09 -17.69
CA SER A 28 -23.64 -9.04 -16.40
C SER A 28 -23.01 -8.07 -15.42
N VAL A 29 -21.79 -7.59 -15.67
CA VAL A 29 -21.12 -6.62 -14.81
C VAL A 29 -21.85 -5.28 -14.83
N GLU A 30 -22.31 -4.88 -13.66
CA GLU A 30 -23.01 -3.60 -13.45
C GLU A 30 -22.10 -2.56 -12.83
N ARG A 31 -21.10 -3.01 -12.05
CA ARG A 31 -20.23 -2.11 -11.29
C ARG A 31 -18.81 -2.66 -11.10
N VAL A 32 -17.84 -1.73 -11.09
CA VAL A 32 -16.47 -2.00 -10.70
C VAL A 32 -16.11 -1.16 -9.46
N TYR A 33 -15.58 -1.81 -8.45
CA TYR A 33 -15.12 -1.20 -7.22
C TYR A 33 -13.60 -1.02 -7.22
N SER A 34 -13.14 0.09 -6.66
CA SER A 34 -11.74 0.24 -6.27
C SER A 34 -11.59 -0.25 -4.83
N TYR A 35 -10.68 -1.17 -4.60
CA TYR A 35 -10.35 -1.69 -3.28
C TYR A 35 -9.00 -1.16 -2.81
N LEU A 36 -8.87 -0.97 -1.51
CA LEU A 36 -7.66 -0.48 -0.86
C LEU A 36 -7.42 -1.25 0.44
N GLY A 37 -6.22 -1.80 0.60
CA GLY A 37 -5.66 -2.27 1.85
C GLY A 37 -4.46 -1.40 2.18
N TRP A 38 -4.61 -0.50 3.12
CA TRP A 38 -3.51 0.33 3.58
C TRP A 38 -2.65 -0.41 4.62
N GLU A 39 -1.38 -0.11 4.66
CA GLU A 39 -0.43 -0.54 5.68
C GLU A 39 0.05 0.71 6.41
N GLN A 40 -0.27 0.83 7.69
CA GLN A 40 0.10 2.00 8.46
C GLN A 40 1.33 1.70 9.31
N GLU A 41 2.46 2.21 8.88
CA GLU A 41 3.68 2.22 9.68
C GLU A 41 3.68 3.37 10.68
N PHE A 42 4.34 3.18 11.81
CA PHE A 42 4.45 4.17 12.86
C PHE A 42 5.58 3.84 13.82
N PHE A 43 6.06 4.85 14.53
CA PHE A 43 6.97 4.66 15.66
C PHE A 43 6.23 4.82 16.99
N LEU A 44 6.67 4.09 17.99
CA LEU A 44 6.21 4.25 19.38
C LEU A 44 7.34 4.74 20.26
N ILE A 45 7.05 5.75 21.08
CA ILE A 45 7.98 6.31 22.06
C ILE A 45 7.31 6.30 23.43
N ASP A 46 8.09 6.12 24.49
CA ASP A 46 7.64 6.35 25.86
C ASP A 46 7.18 7.80 26.02
N ASP A 47 6.01 8.01 26.66
CA ASP A 47 5.42 9.33 26.82
C ASP A 47 6.32 10.30 27.60
N SER A 48 7.06 9.79 28.59
CA SER A 48 8.00 10.61 29.38
C SER A 48 9.17 11.10 28.54
N LEU A 49 9.70 10.23 27.65
CA LEU A 49 10.78 10.60 26.72
C LEU A 49 10.30 11.58 25.67
N TYR A 50 9.09 11.37 25.12
CA TYR A 50 8.49 12.30 24.17
C TYR A 50 8.32 13.69 24.79
N SER A 51 7.74 13.77 25.99
CA SER A 51 7.46 15.03 26.69
C SER A 51 8.74 15.79 27.10
N ALA A 52 9.84 15.09 27.32
CA ALA A 52 11.15 15.68 27.60
C ALA A 52 11.87 16.26 26.38
N ARG A 53 11.36 16.02 25.15
CA ARG A 53 11.97 16.42 23.88
C ARG A 53 11.13 17.44 23.14
N PRO A 54 11.46 18.75 23.25
CA PRO A 54 10.71 19.80 22.56
C PRO A 54 10.65 19.64 21.03
N ASP A 55 11.70 19.10 20.42
CA ASP A 55 11.75 18.82 19.00
C ASP A 55 10.72 17.76 18.59
N LEU A 56 10.60 16.67 19.34
CA LEU A 56 9.57 15.63 19.08
C LEU A 56 8.16 16.19 19.28
N VAL A 57 7.93 16.98 20.35
CA VAL A 57 6.63 17.56 20.64
C VAL A 57 6.20 18.55 19.55
N GLN A 58 7.12 19.38 19.06
CA GLN A 58 6.79 20.42 18.10
C GLN A 58 6.79 19.95 16.65
N THR A 59 7.64 19.00 16.29
CA THR A 59 7.88 18.64 14.88
C THR A 59 7.57 17.17 14.56
N GLY A 60 7.34 16.32 15.55
CA GLY A 60 7.18 14.88 15.38
C GLY A 60 8.47 14.14 15.03
N ARG A 61 9.63 14.83 15.04
CA ARG A 61 10.94 14.23 14.72
C ARG A 61 12.04 14.79 15.60
N THR A 62 13.16 14.06 15.68
CA THR A 62 14.36 14.58 16.35
C THR A 62 15.10 15.57 15.43
N MET A 63 15.42 16.74 15.97
CA MET A 63 16.17 17.79 15.28
C MET A 63 17.60 17.93 15.82
N MET A 64 17.85 17.41 17.01
CA MET A 64 19.12 17.54 17.73
C MET A 64 19.36 16.30 18.56
N GLY A 65 20.58 16.12 19.03
CA GLY A 65 21.01 15.02 19.89
C GLY A 65 21.97 14.07 19.19
N HIS A 66 22.37 13.06 19.90
CA HIS A 66 23.28 12.02 19.42
C HIS A 66 22.51 10.94 18.64
N GLU A 67 23.22 10.21 17.81
CA GLU A 67 22.67 9.04 17.12
C GLU A 67 22.23 7.96 18.13
N ALA A 68 21.22 7.17 17.76
CA ALA A 68 20.74 6.08 18.57
C ALA A 68 21.84 5.01 18.75
N ALA A 69 21.91 4.42 19.95
CA ALA A 69 22.83 3.33 20.22
C ALA A 69 22.47 2.04 19.46
N LYS A 70 21.21 1.89 19.10
CA LYS A 70 20.70 0.77 18.28
C LYS A 70 20.51 1.21 16.85
N ASN A 71 20.88 0.34 15.93
CA ASN A 71 20.71 0.51 14.49
C ASN A 71 19.84 -0.62 13.89
N GLN A 72 19.84 -0.74 12.58
CA GLN A 72 19.07 -1.73 11.82
C GLN A 72 19.91 -2.91 11.35
N GLN A 73 20.99 -3.26 12.03
CA GLN A 73 21.86 -4.35 11.61
C GLN A 73 21.06 -5.65 11.48
N LEU A 74 21.23 -6.31 10.34
CA LEU A 74 20.61 -7.59 10.01
C LEU A 74 19.07 -7.60 10.07
N ASP A 75 18.44 -6.43 10.11
CA ASP A 75 16.98 -6.28 10.25
C ASP A 75 16.40 -7.08 11.43
N ASP A 76 17.18 -7.18 12.51
CA ASP A 76 16.87 -8.02 13.66
C ASP A 76 15.59 -7.59 14.38
N HIS A 77 15.24 -6.32 14.34
CA HIS A 77 13.95 -5.83 14.86
C HIS A 77 12.77 -6.37 14.04
N TYR A 78 12.88 -6.34 12.72
CA TYR A 78 11.83 -6.84 11.80
C TYR A 78 11.50 -8.31 12.05
N PHE A 79 12.52 -9.14 12.23
CA PHE A 79 12.38 -10.58 12.48
C PHE A 79 12.20 -10.92 13.98
N GLY A 80 12.21 -9.94 14.85
CA GLY A 80 12.08 -10.11 16.28
C GLY A 80 10.64 -10.29 16.77
N ALA A 81 10.50 -10.68 18.02
CA ALA A 81 9.20 -10.70 18.68
C ALA A 81 8.73 -9.28 19.01
N ILE A 82 7.44 -9.03 18.91
CA ILE A 82 6.85 -7.75 19.34
C ILE A 82 7.05 -7.62 20.86
N PRO A 83 7.64 -6.51 21.36
CA PRO A 83 7.81 -6.29 22.80
C PRO A 83 6.48 -6.32 23.55
N SER A 84 6.44 -6.91 24.73
CA SER A 84 5.19 -7.17 25.47
C SER A 84 4.34 -5.91 25.69
N ARG A 85 4.96 -4.77 25.99
CA ARG A 85 4.26 -3.48 26.17
C ARG A 85 3.62 -3.00 24.88
N VAL A 86 4.32 -3.15 23.75
CA VAL A 86 3.81 -2.80 22.42
C VAL A 86 2.71 -3.75 22.01
N LEU A 87 2.86 -5.04 22.27
CA LEU A 87 1.82 -6.03 22.00
C LEU A 87 0.54 -5.76 22.78
N ALA A 88 0.64 -5.31 24.03
CA ALA A 88 -0.53 -4.89 24.81
C ALA A 88 -1.22 -3.69 24.17
N PHE A 89 -0.48 -2.67 23.78
CA PHE A 89 -1.01 -1.53 23.01
C PHE A 89 -1.71 -1.98 21.70
N MET A 90 -1.07 -2.85 20.93
CA MET A 90 -1.62 -3.31 19.65
C MET A 90 -2.90 -4.14 19.81
N LYS A 91 -3.01 -4.93 20.89
CA LYS A 91 -4.25 -5.68 21.21
C LYS A 91 -5.41 -4.75 21.58
N ASP A 92 -5.14 -3.73 22.39
CA ASP A 92 -6.16 -2.74 22.74
C ASP A 92 -6.57 -1.92 21.52
N LEU A 93 -5.60 -1.55 20.66
CA LEU A 93 -5.87 -0.87 19.40
C LEU A 93 -6.78 -1.72 18.50
N GLU A 94 -6.45 -2.99 18.30
CA GLU A 94 -7.27 -3.91 17.52
C GLU A 94 -8.72 -4.00 18.07
N TYR A 95 -8.85 -4.15 19.37
CA TYR A 95 -10.16 -4.19 20.03
C TYR A 95 -10.99 -2.94 19.76
N GLU A 96 -10.41 -1.74 19.94
CA GLU A 96 -11.11 -0.48 19.70
C GLU A 96 -11.44 -0.29 18.22
N CYS A 97 -10.52 -0.68 17.32
CA CYS A 97 -10.76 -0.63 15.88
C CYS A 97 -11.91 -1.54 15.44
N LEU A 98 -11.94 -2.79 15.93
CA LEU A 98 -13.03 -3.73 15.62
C LEU A 98 -14.40 -3.24 16.13
N ARG A 99 -14.43 -2.57 17.28
CA ARG A 99 -15.67 -1.93 17.80
C ARG A 99 -16.18 -0.82 16.89
N LEU A 100 -15.30 -0.17 16.14
CA LEU A 100 -15.62 0.90 15.19
C LEU A 100 -15.83 0.39 13.76
N GLY A 101 -15.74 -0.93 13.56
CA GLY A 101 -15.90 -1.55 12.24
C GLY A 101 -14.62 -1.53 11.38
N ILE A 102 -13.48 -1.09 11.92
CA ILE A 102 -12.18 -1.11 11.22
C ILE A 102 -11.62 -2.53 11.31
N PRO A 103 -11.51 -3.28 10.19
CA PRO A 103 -11.16 -4.69 10.20
C PRO A 103 -9.64 -4.91 10.30
N LEU A 104 -9.01 -4.43 11.38
CA LEU A 104 -7.59 -4.67 11.64
C LEU A 104 -7.28 -6.16 11.63
N LYS A 105 -6.21 -6.55 10.92
CA LYS A 105 -5.87 -7.96 10.70
C LYS A 105 -4.45 -8.31 11.11
N THR A 106 -3.48 -7.49 10.71
CA THR A 106 -2.07 -7.78 10.94
C THR A 106 -1.41 -6.72 11.80
N ARG A 107 -0.38 -7.14 12.51
CA ARG A 107 0.54 -6.30 13.27
C ARG A 107 1.90 -6.97 13.30
N HIS A 108 2.95 -6.20 13.14
CA HIS A 108 4.32 -6.70 13.21
C HIS A 108 5.32 -5.59 13.52
N ASN A 109 6.57 -5.98 13.76
CA ASN A 109 7.68 -5.06 13.83
C ASN A 109 8.08 -4.62 12.42
N GLU A 110 8.48 -3.36 12.29
CA GLU A 110 9.14 -2.82 11.13
C GLU A 110 10.66 -2.80 11.30
N VAL A 111 11.39 -2.34 10.27
CA VAL A 111 12.85 -2.48 10.20
C VAL A 111 13.56 -1.61 11.23
N ALA A 112 13.10 -0.38 11.44
CA ALA A 112 13.74 0.51 12.40
C ALA A 112 13.41 0.14 13.86
N PRO A 113 14.32 0.35 14.81
CA PRO A 113 14.03 0.19 16.23
C PRO A 113 12.80 1.02 16.64
N ASN A 114 11.88 0.40 17.37
CA ASN A 114 10.60 0.99 17.80
C ASN A 114 9.66 1.40 16.64
N GLN A 115 9.86 0.85 15.47
CA GLN A 115 8.95 0.97 14.34
C GLN A 115 8.06 -0.27 14.24
N PHE A 116 6.79 -0.03 13.92
CA PHE A 116 5.76 -1.07 13.86
C PHE A 116 4.77 -0.77 12.74
N GLU A 117 3.99 -1.78 12.38
CA GLU A 117 2.94 -1.65 11.38
C GLU A 117 1.66 -2.33 11.83
N VAL A 118 0.55 -1.78 11.36
CA VAL A 118 -0.77 -2.42 11.39
C VAL A 118 -1.45 -2.29 10.04
N ALA A 119 -2.15 -3.34 9.62
CA ALA A 119 -2.90 -3.34 8.38
C ALA A 119 -4.28 -4.00 8.55
N PRO A 120 -5.33 -3.50 7.85
CA PRO A 120 -6.66 -4.10 7.83
C PRO A 120 -6.79 -5.17 6.76
N ILE A 121 -7.93 -5.86 6.75
CA ILE A 121 -8.47 -6.46 5.54
C ILE A 121 -8.84 -5.32 4.59
N TYR A 122 -8.57 -5.48 3.29
CA TYR A 122 -8.91 -4.47 2.29
C TYR A 122 -10.42 -4.22 2.21
N GLU A 123 -10.77 -3.00 1.90
CA GLU A 123 -12.15 -2.53 1.79
C GLU A 123 -12.32 -1.68 0.51
N GLU A 124 -13.53 -1.22 0.24
CA GLU A 124 -13.76 -0.22 -0.79
C GLU A 124 -12.96 1.05 -0.46
N ALA A 125 -12.31 1.64 -1.45
CA ALA A 125 -11.28 2.65 -1.28
C ALA A 125 -11.71 3.89 -0.46
N ASN A 126 -12.96 4.33 -0.61
CA ASN A 126 -13.46 5.45 0.18
C ASN A 126 -13.63 5.08 1.67
N LEU A 127 -14.20 3.90 1.94
CA LEU A 127 -14.36 3.40 3.29
C LEU A 127 -13.00 3.13 3.94
N ALA A 128 -12.08 2.48 3.22
CA ALA A 128 -10.73 2.22 3.69
C ALA A 128 -9.99 3.50 4.07
N ASN A 129 -10.14 4.56 3.27
CA ASN A 129 -9.55 5.87 3.60
C ASN A 129 -10.13 6.47 4.89
N ASP A 130 -11.45 6.40 5.07
CA ASP A 130 -12.10 6.88 6.29
C ASP A 130 -11.67 6.08 7.52
N HIS A 131 -11.59 4.76 7.40
CA HIS A 131 -11.11 3.90 8.47
C HIS A 131 -9.64 4.18 8.84
N ASN A 132 -8.78 4.50 7.87
CA ASN A 132 -7.41 4.89 8.19
C ASN A 132 -7.35 6.22 8.98
N GLN A 133 -8.14 7.22 8.61
CA GLN A 133 -8.19 8.48 9.36
C GLN A 133 -8.72 8.27 10.80
N LEU A 134 -9.71 7.41 10.94
CA LEU A 134 -10.25 7.07 12.25
C LEU A 134 -9.24 6.25 13.08
N LEU A 135 -8.52 5.30 12.45
CA LEU A 135 -7.43 4.55 13.07
C LEU A 135 -6.39 5.48 13.70
N ILE A 136 -5.92 6.49 12.98
CA ILE A 136 -4.92 7.44 13.48
C ILE A 136 -5.40 8.09 14.78
N THR A 137 -6.66 8.49 14.83
CA THR A 137 -7.26 9.07 16.05
C THR A 137 -7.28 8.06 17.19
N VAL A 138 -7.71 6.84 16.92
CA VAL A 138 -7.77 5.76 17.92
C VAL A 138 -6.39 5.37 18.41
N MET A 139 -5.39 5.31 17.51
CA MET A 139 -4.00 5.02 17.87
C MET A 139 -3.46 5.98 18.92
N HIS A 140 -3.66 7.28 18.73
CA HIS A 140 -3.22 8.28 19.70
C HIS A 140 -3.90 8.11 21.05
N GLN A 141 -5.21 7.84 21.07
CA GLN A 141 -5.97 7.65 22.31
C GLN A 141 -5.52 6.38 23.06
N VAL A 142 -5.35 5.28 22.35
CA VAL A 142 -4.90 4.02 22.94
C VAL A 142 -3.45 4.12 23.42
N ALA A 143 -2.56 4.73 22.64
CA ALA A 143 -1.16 4.92 23.02
C ALA A 143 -1.04 5.67 24.37
N THR A 144 -1.84 6.70 24.56
CA THR A 144 -1.87 7.46 25.82
C THR A 144 -2.23 6.56 27.02
N ARG A 145 -3.16 5.61 26.87
CA ARG A 145 -3.52 4.64 27.93
C ARG A 145 -2.33 3.74 28.33
N HIS A 146 -1.41 3.50 27.39
CA HIS A 146 -0.22 2.68 27.61
C HIS A 146 1.04 3.49 27.94
N ASN A 147 0.91 4.80 28.24
CA ASN A 147 2.02 5.73 28.42
C ASN A 147 3.00 5.71 27.22
N LEU A 148 2.45 5.65 26.02
CA LEU A 148 3.15 5.69 24.75
C LEU A 148 2.70 6.88 23.91
N ARG A 149 3.54 7.30 22.99
CA ARG A 149 3.21 8.26 21.92
C ARG A 149 3.48 7.64 20.56
N VAL A 150 2.55 7.84 19.65
CA VAL A 150 2.67 7.45 18.25
C VAL A 150 3.33 8.59 17.47
N LEU A 151 4.35 8.29 16.70
CA LEU A 151 4.90 9.20 15.71
C LEU A 151 4.51 8.73 14.31
N LEU A 152 3.88 9.61 13.57
CA LEU A 152 3.45 9.40 12.18
C LEU A 152 4.25 10.24 11.19
N HIS A 153 5.26 10.96 11.68
CA HIS A 153 6.19 11.65 10.80
C HIS A 153 6.96 10.62 9.95
N GLU A 154 7.12 10.86 8.67
CA GLU A 154 7.69 9.89 7.72
C GLU A 154 9.16 9.56 8.04
N LYS A 155 9.88 10.48 8.65
CA LYS A 155 11.30 10.29 9.07
C LYS A 155 11.57 10.87 10.46
N PRO A 156 11.05 10.25 11.53
CA PRO A 156 11.20 10.81 12.87
C PRO A 156 12.63 10.72 13.40
N PHE A 157 13.42 9.76 12.92
CA PHE A 157 14.81 9.56 13.35
C PHE A 157 15.75 9.48 12.16
N LYS A 158 16.80 10.29 12.17
CA LYS A 158 17.85 10.26 11.16
C LYS A 158 18.68 8.94 11.27
N GLY A 159 19.08 8.41 10.14
CA GLY A 159 19.98 7.25 10.07
C GLY A 159 19.30 5.87 10.17
N VAL A 160 17.99 5.82 10.39
CA VAL A 160 17.18 4.58 10.36
C VAL A 160 16.02 4.74 9.39
N ASN A 161 15.28 3.67 9.10
CA ASN A 161 14.12 3.72 8.22
C ASN A 161 13.08 4.74 8.70
N GLY A 162 12.24 5.13 7.78
CA GLY A 162 11.08 5.98 8.02
C GLY A 162 9.78 5.21 7.89
N SER A 163 8.68 5.84 8.25
CA SER A 163 7.33 5.29 8.17
C SER A 163 6.57 5.85 6.98
N GLY A 164 5.79 5.00 6.35
CA GLY A 164 4.88 5.35 5.28
C GLY A 164 3.48 4.83 5.51
N LYS A 165 2.74 4.89 4.44
CA LYS A 165 1.43 4.29 4.30
C LYS A 165 1.38 3.64 2.93
N HIS A 166 1.67 2.34 2.87
CA HIS A 166 1.52 1.60 1.63
C HIS A 166 0.04 1.47 1.29
N ASN A 167 -0.29 1.68 0.04
CA ASN A 167 -1.65 1.59 -0.46
C ASN A 167 -1.74 0.43 -1.46
N ASN A 168 -1.92 -0.78 -0.96
CA ASN A 168 -2.22 -1.95 -1.78
C ASN A 168 -3.63 -1.80 -2.35
N TRP A 169 -3.77 -1.79 -3.66
CA TRP A 169 -5.06 -1.53 -4.29
C TRP A 169 -5.36 -2.46 -5.44
N SER A 170 -6.62 -2.62 -5.75
CA SER A 170 -7.08 -3.38 -6.89
C SER A 170 -8.42 -2.86 -7.40
N LEU A 171 -8.85 -3.38 -8.55
CA LEU A 171 -10.18 -3.20 -9.12
C LEU A 171 -10.90 -4.55 -9.12
N GLY A 172 -12.16 -4.56 -8.71
CA GLY A 172 -12.96 -5.77 -8.72
C GLY A 172 -14.39 -5.51 -9.19
N THR A 173 -14.96 -6.48 -9.90
CA THR A 173 -16.34 -6.41 -10.32
C THR A 173 -17.31 -6.73 -9.18
N ASP A 174 -18.56 -6.36 -9.33
CA ASP A 174 -19.66 -6.75 -8.44
C ASP A 174 -19.88 -8.28 -8.38
N ALA A 175 -19.39 -9.02 -9.37
CA ALA A 175 -19.32 -10.48 -9.34
C ALA A 175 -18.11 -11.07 -8.61
N GLY A 176 -17.25 -10.22 -8.02
CA GLY A 176 -16.08 -10.64 -7.24
C GLY A 176 -14.85 -11.00 -8.07
N VAL A 177 -14.80 -10.63 -9.35
CA VAL A 177 -13.63 -10.86 -10.21
C VAL A 177 -12.61 -9.75 -9.98
N ASN A 178 -11.38 -10.10 -9.60
CA ASN A 178 -10.26 -9.16 -9.51
C ASN A 178 -9.68 -8.88 -10.90
N LEU A 179 -9.74 -7.65 -11.36
CA LEU A 179 -9.33 -7.24 -12.70
C LEU A 179 -7.82 -7.08 -12.87
N LEU A 180 -7.08 -7.00 -11.76
CA LEU A 180 -5.62 -6.93 -11.73
C LEU A 180 -4.99 -8.27 -11.31
N SER A 181 -5.73 -9.35 -11.35
CA SER A 181 -5.25 -10.70 -11.13
C SER A 181 -5.31 -11.51 -12.43
N PRO A 182 -4.23 -12.20 -12.82
CA PRO A 182 -4.27 -13.08 -13.98
C PRO A 182 -5.27 -14.22 -13.77
N GLY A 183 -5.98 -14.56 -14.83
CA GLY A 183 -6.97 -15.64 -14.85
C GLY A 183 -6.38 -16.97 -15.32
N LYS A 184 -7.24 -17.98 -15.41
CA LYS A 184 -6.86 -19.35 -15.82
C LYS A 184 -7.03 -19.59 -17.31
N THR A 185 -7.83 -18.76 -18.00
CA THR A 185 -8.15 -18.91 -19.42
C THR A 185 -7.50 -17.77 -20.21
N ALA A 186 -7.36 -17.97 -21.53
CA ALA A 186 -6.86 -16.91 -22.43
C ALA A 186 -7.76 -15.67 -22.40
N PHE A 187 -9.07 -15.85 -22.28
CA PHE A 187 -10.05 -14.78 -22.24
C PHE A 187 -9.95 -13.94 -20.95
N GLU A 188 -9.82 -14.60 -19.79
CA GLU A 188 -9.59 -13.94 -18.50
C GLU A 188 -8.25 -13.18 -18.50
N ASN A 189 -7.21 -13.76 -19.11
CA ASN A 189 -5.91 -13.11 -19.24
C ASN A 189 -5.94 -11.92 -20.19
N LEU A 190 -6.77 -11.93 -21.24
CA LEU A 190 -6.95 -10.77 -22.09
C LEU A 190 -7.60 -9.61 -21.32
N GLN A 191 -8.59 -9.90 -20.47
CA GLN A 191 -9.19 -8.92 -19.58
C GLN A 191 -8.13 -8.35 -18.62
N PHE A 192 -7.38 -9.21 -17.93
CA PHE A 192 -6.31 -8.80 -17.03
C PHE A 192 -5.28 -7.89 -17.73
N ILE A 193 -4.75 -8.29 -18.88
CA ILE A 193 -3.76 -7.50 -19.64
C ILE A 193 -4.35 -6.16 -20.09
N THR A 194 -5.62 -6.12 -20.47
CA THR A 194 -6.27 -4.87 -20.84
C THR A 194 -6.27 -3.87 -19.68
N PHE A 195 -6.62 -4.30 -18.49
CA PHE A 195 -6.58 -3.44 -17.30
C PHE A 195 -5.14 -3.06 -16.94
N LEU A 196 -4.23 -4.02 -16.91
CA LEU A 196 -2.82 -3.79 -16.61
C LEU A 196 -2.19 -2.71 -17.50
N VAL A 197 -2.31 -2.86 -18.81
CA VAL A 197 -1.71 -1.93 -19.78
C VAL A 197 -2.30 -0.52 -19.64
N ASN A 198 -3.61 -0.43 -19.41
CA ASN A 198 -4.26 0.87 -19.21
C ASN A 198 -3.84 1.55 -17.90
N VAL A 199 -3.64 0.79 -16.82
CA VAL A 199 -3.08 1.31 -15.56
C VAL A 199 -1.66 1.84 -15.78
N ILE A 200 -0.79 1.05 -16.42
CA ILE A 200 0.59 1.47 -16.73
C ILE A 200 0.60 2.74 -17.60
N ALA A 201 -0.26 2.78 -18.62
CA ALA A 201 -0.38 3.95 -19.49
C ALA A 201 -0.86 5.19 -18.72
N ALA A 202 -1.80 5.03 -17.78
CA ALA A 202 -2.26 6.11 -16.91
C ALA A 202 -1.15 6.61 -15.98
N VAL A 203 -0.41 5.70 -15.34
CA VAL A 203 0.75 6.04 -14.50
C VAL A 203 1.80 6.79 -15.31
N TYR A 204 2.13 6.33 -16.51
CA TYR A 204 3.08 7.01 -17.38
C TYR A 204 2.63 8.42 -17.75
N ARG A 205 1.37 8.58 -18.16
CA ARG A 205 0.82 9.89 -18.60
C ARG A 205 0.66 10.88 -17.46
N HIS A 206 0.35 10.40 -16.26
CA HIS A 206 0.00 11.21 -15.09
C HIS A 206 1.01 11.12 -13.95
N ASN A 207 2.25 10.64 -14.24
CA ASN A 207 3.28 10.45 -13.21
C ASN A 207 3.62 11.73 -12.42
N GLY A 208 3.49 12.90 -13.03
CA GLY A 208 3.68 14.18 -12.35
C GLY A 208 2.69 14.39 -11.21
N LEU A 209 1.43 14.01 -11.40
CA LEU A 209 0.39 14.09 -10.37
C LEU A 209 0.65 13.07 -9.24
N LEU A 210 1.03 11.84 -9.60
CA LEU A 210 1.42 10.83 -8.61
C LEU A 210 2.62 11.28 -7.77
N LYS A 211 3.66 11.79 -8.42
CA LYS A 211 4.81 12.36 -7.70
C LYS A 211 4.40 13.48 -6.76
N ALA A 212 3.54 14.40 -7.21
CA ALA A 212 3.04 15.49 -6.37
C ALA A 212 2.26 14.97 -5.15
N SER A 213 1.58 13.82 -5.25
CA SER A 213 0.84 13.24 -4.13
C SER A 213 1.74 12.66 -3.03
N VAL A 214 2.95 12.22 -3.37
CA VAL A 214 3.92 11.62 -2.42
C VAL A 214 5.02 12.59 -1.98
N MET A 215 5.29 13.64 -2.76
CA MET A 215 6.33 14.63 -2.49
C MET A 215 5.83 15.70 -1.52
N SER A 216 5.67 15.35 -0.25
CA SER A 216 5.43 16.31 0.82
C SER A 216 6.74 16.77 1.47
N ALA A 217 6.72 17.91 2.17
CA ALA A 217 7.88 18.41 2.88
C ALA A 217 8.42 17.45 3.96
N THR A 218 7.53 16.66 4.55
CA THR A 218 7.90 15.66 5.57
C THR A 218 8.43 14.37 4.92
N ASN A 219 7.94 14.01 3.73
CA ASN A 219 8.33 12.79 3.03
C ASN A 219 9.63 12.97 2.22
N GLU A 220 10.07 14.19 1.95
CA GLU A 220 11.31 14.48 1.23
C GLU A 220 12.52 13.78 1.86
N GLN A 221 12.57 13.73 3.19
CA GLN A 221 13.69 13.14 3.92
C GLN A 221 13.66 11.61 3.96
N ARG A 222 12.52 11.00 3.65
CA ARG A 222 12.33 9.56 3.59
C ARG A 222 12.59 9.01 2.19
N LEU A 223 12.12 9.69 1.14
CA LEU A 223 12.17 9.20 -0.24
C LEU A 223 13.61 8.92 -0.72
N GLY A 224 13.78 7.76 -1.36
CA GLY A 224 15.07 7.34 -1.94
C GLY A 224 16.09 6.80 -0.95
N ALA A 225 15.72 6.58 0.31
CA ALA A 225 16.60 6.05 1.35
C ALA A 225 16.00 4.80 2.02
N GLY A 226 16.78 3.73 2.15
CA GLY A 226 16.34 2.47 2.76
C GLY A 226 15.20 1.83 1.98
N GLU A 227 14.14 1.41 2.65
CA GLU A 227 12.93 0.82 2.07
C GLU A 227 11.99 1.86 1.45
N ALA A 228 12.30 3.15 1.57
CA ALA A 228 11.45 4.18 1.02
C ALA A 228 11.36 4.10 -0.50
N PRO A 229 10.19 4.48 -1.09
CA PRO A 229 10.03 4.52 -2.53
C PRO A 229 11.13 5.35 -3.19
N PRO A 230 11.66 4.92 -4.34
CA PRO A 230 12.52 5.78 -5.13
C PRO A 230 11.73 7.02 -5.59
N ALA A 231 12.42 8.13 -5.78
CA ALA A 231 11.83 9.33 -6.40
C ALA A 231 11.39 9.09 -7.87
N ILE A 232 11.61 7.89 -8.39
CA ILE A 232 11.28 7.45 -9.74
C ILE A 232 10.16 6.40 -9.64
N ILE A 233 9.07 6.64 -10.36
CA ILE A 233 8.00 5.65 -10.51
C ILE A 233 8.44 4.66 -11.59
N SER A 234 8.54 3.39 -11.22
CA SER A 234 8.88 2.28 -12.12
C SER A 234 7.83 1.16 -12.01
N THR A 235 7.80 0.30 -13.03
CA THR A 235 6.91 -0.85 -13.07
C THR A 235 7.71 -2.11 -13.28
N PHE A 236 7.52 -3.10 -12.41
CA PHE A 236 8.11 -4.42 -12.55
C PHE A 236 7.01 -5.45 -12.79
N LEU A 237 7.02 -6.09 -13.96
CA LEU A 237 6.01 -7.06 -14.37
C LEU A 237 6.49 -8.52 -14.29
N GLY A 238 7.76 -8.72 -14.02
CA GLY A 238 8.40 -10.01 -14.13
C GLY A 238 8.62 -10.43 -15.60
N THR A 239 9.48 -11.43 -15.79
CA THR A 239 9.92 -11.85 -17.13
C THR A 239 8.79 -12.44 -17.98
N GLN A 240 7.82 -13.11 -17.37
CA GLN A 240 6.73 -13.78 -18.08
C GLN A 240 5.73 -12.79 -18.67
N VAL A 241 5.21 -11.88 -17.86
CA VAL A 241 4.24 -10.86 -18.33
C VAL A 241 4.92 -9.96 -19.35
N SER A 242 6.17 -9.54 -19.11
CA SER A 242 6.93 -8.76 -20.10
C SER A 242 7.08 -9.50 -21.43
N SER A 243 7.45 -10.79 -21.42
CA SER A 243 7.56 -11.60 -22.64
C SER A 243 6.23 -11.72 -23.40
N VAL A 244 5.11 -11.84 -22.69
CA VAL A 244 3.78 -11.88 -23.32
C VAL A 244 3.45 -10.54 -23.98
N LEU A 245 3.70 -9.43 -23.29
CA LEU A 245 3.46 -8.09 -23.86
C LEU A 245 4.36 -7.81 -25.08
N ASP A 246 5.62 -8.22 -25.04
CA ASP A 246 6.55 -8.10 -26.17
C ASP A 246 6.07 -8.90 -27.41
N LYS A 247 5.56 -10.11 -27.18
CA LYS A 247 4.97 -10.93 -28.24
C LYS A 247 3.72 -10.27 -28.85
N ILE A 248 2.85 -9.73 -28.01
CA ILE A 248 1.67 -8.99 -28.48
C ILE A 248 2.10 -7.77 -29.30
N ALA A 249 3.06 -7.00 -28.80
CA ALA A 249 3.55 -5.79 -29.48
C ALA A 249 4.22 -6.10 -30.84
N SER A 250 4.93 -7.23 -30.94
CA SER A 250 5.65 -7.62 -32.17
C SER A 250 4.79 -8.34 -33.19
N SER A 251 3.60 -8.83 -32.81
CA SER A 251 2.74 -9.64 -33.72
C SER A 251 2.00 -8.87 -34.79
N HIS A 252 2.10 -7.56 -34.86
CA HIS A 252 1.56 -6.69 -35.92
C HIS A 252 0.13 -7.04 -36.38
N GLY A 253 -0.74 -7.47 -35.48
CA GLY A 253 -2.14 -7.80 -35.78
C GLY A 253 -2.38 -9.23 -36.25
N ASP A 254 -1.43 -10.13 -36.12
CA ASP A 254 -1.66 -11.55 -36.27
C ASP A 254 -2.57 -12.04 -35.12
N THR A 255 -3.82 -12.34 -35.48
CA THR A 255 -4.89 -12.66 -34.54
C THR A 255 -4.77 -14.04 -33.91
N ASP A 256 -3.75 -14.81 -34.24
CA ASP A 256 -3.52 -16.16 -33.76
C ASP A 256 -2.57 -16.21 -32.53
N ILE A 257 -2.57 -15.14 -31.70
CA ILE A 257 -1.90 -15.19 -30.40
C ILE A 257 -2.70 -16.11 -29.49
N ARG A 258 -2.42 -17.39 -29.57
CA ARG A 258 -2.87 -18.35 -28.59
C ARG A 258 -2.11 -18.10 -27.30
N PHE A 259 -2.76 -17.49 -26.35
CA PHE A 259 -2.33 -17.49 -24.98
C PHE A 259 -2.29 -18.96 -24.51
N ASP A 260 -1.11 -19.57 -24.53
CA ASP A 260 -0.93 -20.85 -23.87
C ASP A 260 -0.88 -20.61 -22.35
N ALA A 261 -2.07 -20.44 -21.77
CA ALA A 261 -2.24 -20.27 -20.34
C ALA A 261 -1.55 -21.40 -19.54
N LYS A 262 -1.40 -22.60 -20.13
CA LYS A 262 -0.70 -23.71 -19.49
C LYS A 262 0.81 -23.48 -19.38
N ASN A 263 1.42 -22.81 -20.34
CA ASN A 263 2.86 -22.54 -20.33
C ASN A 263 3.20 -21.20 -19.66
N ALA A 264 2.33 -20.20 -19.74
CA ALA A 264 2.50 -18.94 -19.00
C ALA A 264 2.47 -19.15 -17.48
N PHE A 265 1.76 -20.18 -17.00
CA PHE A 265 1.57 -20.45 -15.57
C PHE A 265 2.33 -21.66 -15.03
N ARG A 266 3.05 -22.42 -15.88
CA ARG A 266 3.75 -23.66 -15.47
C ARG A 266 5.12 -23.46 -14.85
N MET A 267 5.67 -22.26 -14.85
CA MET A 267 6.95 -21.99 -14.21
C MET A 267 6.76 -21.54 -12.76
N SER A 268 6.88 -22.52 -11.89
CA SER A 268 7.26 -22.46 -10.47
C SER A 268 7.02 -21.12 -9.75
N GLY A 269 6.06 -21.11 -8.85
CA GLY A 269 5.90 -20.07 -7.84
C GLY A 269 4.89 -18.98 -8.17
N LEU A 270 4.24 -18.99 -9.33
CA LEU A 270 3.24 -17.99 -9.74
C LEU A 270 1.82 -18.18 -9.17
N SER A 271 1.62 -19.16 -8.28
CA SER A 271 0.46 -19.18 -7.37
C SER A 271 0.53 -18.07 -6.31
N GLN A 272 1.60 -17.33 -6.32
CA GLN A 272 1.90 -16.16 -5.52
C GLN A 272 2.43 -15.03 -6.41
N ILE A 273 1.73 -14.67 -7.49
CA ILE A 273 1.84 -13.28 -7.90
C ILE A 273 1.00 -12.57 -6.86
N PRO A 274 1.62 -11.83 -5.94
CA PRO A 274 0.87 -10.93 -5.10
C PRO A 274 0.07 -10.05 -6.04
N SER A 275 -1.14 -9.72 -5.65
CA SER A 275 -1.98 -8.72 -6.30
C SER A 275 -1.10 -7.61 -6.80
N LEU A 276 -0.96 -7.50 -8.08
CA LEU A 276 0.00 -6.75 -8.86
C LEU A 276 0.76 -5.71 -8.12
N LEU A 277 1.96 -6.02 -7.94
CA LEU A 277 3.03 -5.14 -7.51
C LEU A 277 3.22 -3.97 -8.49
N LEU A 278 2.27 -3.07 -8.50
CA LEU A 278 2.56 -1.65 -8.72
C LEU A 278 3.18 -1.09 -7.45
N ASP A 279 3.30 -1.95 -6.47
CA ASP A 279 3.85 -1.66 -5.19
C ASP A 279 5.08 -2.53 -4.94
N ASN A 280 6.18 -2.13 -5.49
CA ASN A 280 7.50 -2.30 -4.92
C ASN A 280 8.04 -0.93 -4.59
N THR A 281 7.28 -0.22 -3.84
CA THR A 281 7.71 1.01 -3.21
C THR A 281 7.90 0.79 -1.73
N ASP A 282 8.35 -0.41 -1.35
CA ASP A 282 9.00 -0.59 -0.07
C ASP A 282 10.26 0.24 0.04
#